data_21491ec27277e1e5b056d8c247768c2b
#
_entry.id   21491ec27277e1e5b056d8c247768c2b
#
_cell.length_a   1.000
_cell.length_b   1.000
_cell.length_c   1.000
_cell.angle_alpha   90.00
_cell.angle_beta   90.00
_cell.angle_gamma   90.00
#
_symmetry.space_group_name_H-M   'P 1'
#
loop_
_entity.id
_entity.type
_entity.pdbx_description
1 polymer ?
#
loop_
_entity_poly.entity_id
_entity_poly.type
_entity_poly.pdbx_seq_one_letter_code
_entity_poly.pdbx_strand_id
1 'polypeptide(L)'
;VLLEAAVGGGIPIIKPLKQSLGANRITSIIGIINGTTNYILTKMTSAGADFGDVLAEAQQLGYAEADPTADVDGLDAADKIAILASLGFGGRVKREDVYCEGIRQVSAADITYADQLGFVIKLLAIAQDSGSETAQKLQLRVHPTLVPKEHPLANINGVYNAVLVEGNPLGQVMFFGPGAGAGPTASAVVSDIMNIVAILKSSGQNNSLDPLLSCVHQHFCQITPIEAVDTRFYARFLSKDLPGVIGYLGTTFGNHHVSLESVVQIGFQGELAEIVVVTHHVCEGNFRAALDEIRNLAAIDSIPSILRVL
;
A
#
# COMPACT_ATOMS: atom_id res chain seq x y z
N VAL A 1 15.92 -8.74 21.58
CA VAL A 1 14.78 -9.41 20.95
C VAL A 1 15.03 -9.44 19.46
N LEU A 2 14.84 -10.60 18.83
CA LEU A 2 14.78 -10.75 17.38
C LEU A 2 13.32 -10.98 16.99
N LEU A 3 12.88 -10.50 15.82
CA LEU A 3 11.47 -10.44 15.43
C LEU A 3 11.26 -10.64 13.92
N GLU A 4 12.08 -11.48 13.28
CA GLU A 4 12.03 -11.66 11.82
C GLU A 4 10.63 -12.09 11.33
N ALA A 5 9.94 -12.94 12.11
CA ALA A 5 8.59 -13.40 11.78
C ALA A 5 7.48 -12.35 11.96
N ALA A 6 7.78 -11.16 12.49
CA ALA A 6 6.76 -10.13 12.73
C ALA A 6 6.22 -9.49 11.44
N VAL A 7 7.02 -9.49 10.36
CA VAL A 7 6.60 -8.97 9.05
C VAL A 7 7.04 -9.92 7.96
N GLY A 8 6.11 -10.27 7.07
CA GLY A 8 6.40 -11.07 5.87
C GLY A 8 6.63 -12.55 6.14
N GLY A 9 6.38 -13.06 7.34
CA GLY A 9 6.44 -14.48 7.69
C GLY A 9 7.76 -15.14 7.30
N GLY A 10 7.80 -15.79 6.14
CA GLY A 10 9.00 -16.46 5.62
C GLY A 10 9.93 -15.56 4.81
N ILE A 11 9.59 -14.30 4.60
CA ILE A 11 10.44 -13.35 3.86
C ILE A 11 11.47 -12.76 4.83
N PRO A 12 12.78 -12.95 4.62
CA PRO A 12 13.80 -12.32 5.43
C PRO A 12 13.87 -10.83 5.07
N ILE A 13 13.26 -9.95 5.85
CA ILE A 13 13.20 -8.51 5.59
C ILE A 13 13.79 -7.67 6.74
N ILE A 14 13.54 -8.04 8.00
CA ILE A 14 13.95 -7.22 9.14
C ILE A 14 15.45 -7.17 9.27
N LYS A 15 16.12 -8.35 9.25
CA LYS A 15 17.56 -8.43 9.33
C LYS A 15 18.27 -7.80 8.13
N PRO A 16 17.89 -8.07 6.87
CA PRO A 16 18.43 -7.36 5.73
C PRO A 16 18.28 -5.83 5.83
N LEU A 17 17.12 -5.34 6.24
CA LEU A 17 16.88 -3.91 6.37
C LEU A 17 17.84 -3.25 7.38
N LYS A 18 18.10 -3.92 8.50
CA LYS A 18 19.00 -3.43 9.55
C LYS A 18 20.49 -3.62 9.25
N GLN A 19 20.88 -4.71 8.62
CA GLN A 19 22.28 -5.07 8.42
C GLN A 19 22.73 -4.91 6.98
N SER A 20 22.14 -5.67 6.04
CA SER A 20 22.64 -5.71 4.66
C SER A 20 22.39 -4.40 3.91
N LEU A 21 21.29 -3.70 4.21
CA LEU A 21 20.92 -2.43 3.62
C LEU A 21 21.35 -1.21 4.46
N GLY A 22 21.92 -1.43 5.64
CA GLY A 22 22.26 -0.37 6.61
C GLY A 22 23.29 0.65 6.13
N ALA A 23 24.04 0.36 5.06
CA ALA A 23 24.94 1.33 4.42
C ALA A 23 24.24 2.32 3.48
N ASN A 24 22.93 2.17 3.26
CA ASN A 24 22.16 2.96 2.32
C ASN A 24 21.23 3.93 3.06
N ARG A 25 20.99 5.09 2.46
CA ARG A 25 19.87 5.93 2.85
C ARG A 25 18.60 5.35 2.22
N ILE A 26 17.76 4.73 3.01
CA ILE A 26 16.46 4.22 2.56
C ILE A 26 15.56 5.42 2.25
N THR A 27 14.95 5.40 1.07
CA THR A 27 14.05 6.46 0.59
C THR A 27 12.60 5.98 0.51
N SER A 28 12.39 4.69 0.26
CA SER A 28 11.05 4.12 0.15
C SER A 28 11.02 2.64 0.55
N ILE A 29 9.93 2.25 1.20
CA ILE A 29 9.55 0.86 1.47
C ILE A 29 8.10 0.71 1.03
N ILE A 30 7.85 -0.13 0.03
CA ILE A 30 6.52 -0.39 -0.50
C ILE A 30 6.26 -1.90 -0.44
N GLY A 31 5.15 -2.32 0.17
CA GLY A 31 4.89 -3.73 0.36
C GLY A 31 3.46 -4.17 0.05
N ILE A 32 3.35 -5.38 -0.51
CA ILE A 32 2.17 -6.23 -0.43
C ILE A 32 2.44 -7.17 0.74
N ILE A 33 1.95 -6.82 1.93
CA ILE A 33 2.32 -7.46 3.20
C ILE A 33 1.14 -8.09 3.95
N ASN A 34 -0.01 -8.22 3.27
CA ASN A 34 -1.16 -8.98 3.73
C ASN A 34 -1.60 -9.97 2.63
N GLY A 35 -1.49 -11.25 2.91
CA GLY A 35 -1.77 -12.33 1.95
C GLY A 35 -3.26 -12.48 1.64
N THR A 36 -4.15 -12.24 2.62
CA THR A 36 -5.60 -12.34 2.48
C THR A 36 -6.13 -11.33 1.45
N THR A 37 -5.76 -10.06 1.60
CA THR A 37 -6.18 -9.00 0.68
C THR A 37 -5.58 -9.18 -0.71
N ASN A 38 -4.33 -9.63 -0.80
CA ASN A 38 -3.72 -9.91 -2.10
C ASN A 38 -4.41 -11.09 -2.80
N TYR A 39 -4.80 -12.15 -2.06
CA TYR A 39 -5.61 -13.24 -2.60
C TYR A 39 -6.94 -12.74 -3.15
N ILE A 40 -7.68 -11.95 -2.34
CA ILE A 40 -8.99 -11.40 -2.73
C ILE A 40 -8.86 -10.58 -4.01
N LEU A 41 -7.96 -9.60 -4.07
CA LEU A 41 -7.78 -8.76 -5.25
C LEU A 41 -7.31 -9.55 -6.48
N THR A 42 -6.46 -10.57 -6.28
CA THR A 42 -6.03 -11.47 -7.37
C THR A 42 -7.22 -12.27 -7.94
N LYS A 43 -8.08 -12.81 -7.08
CA LYS A 43 -9.27 -13.56 -7.50
C LYS A 43 -10.31 -12.67 -8.16
N MET A 44 -10.59 -11.49 -7.62
CA MET A 44 -11.46 -10.52 -8.26
C MET A 44 -10.97 -10.18 -9.67
N THR A 45 -9.65 -9.99 -9.85
CA THR A 45 -9.04 -9.72 -11.16
C THR A 45 -9.17 -10.90 -12.12
N SER A 46 -8.90 -12.13 -11.67
CA SER A 46 -8.85 -13.30 -12.55
C SER A 46 -10.22 -13.87 -12.89
N ALA A 47 -11.20 -13.75 -11.97
CA ALA A 47 -12.53 -14.33 -12.10
C ALA A 47 -13.62 -13.29 -12.46
N GLY A 48 -13.30 -11.98 -12.38
CA GLY A 48 -14.30 -10.91 -12.54
C GLY A 48 -15.39 -10.92 -11.44
N ALA A 49 -15.08 -11.52 -10.27
CA ALA A 49 -16.02 -11.72 -9.19
C ALA A 49 -16.05 -10.51 -8.24
N ASP A 50 -17.16 -10.32 -7.55
CA ASP A 50 -17.31 -9.26 -6.56
C ASP A 50 -16.61 -9.59 -5.24
N PHE A 51 -16.23 -8.53 -4.49
CA PHE A 51 -15.54 -8.63 -3.22
C PHE A 51 -16.20 -9.58 -2.22
N GLY A 52 -17.53 -9.53 -2.08
CA GLY A 52 -18.27 -10.36 -1.12
C GLY A 52 -18.15 -11.87 -1.39
N ASP A 53 -18.26 -12.26 -2.65
CA ASP A 53 -18.18 -13.66 -3.07
C ASP A 53 -16.76 -14.20 -2.86
N VAL A 54 -15.76 -13.42 -3.23
CA VAL A 54 -14.35 -13.80 -3.07
C VAL A 54 -13.93 -13.84 -1.60
N LEU A 55 -14.45 -12.93 -0.76
CA LEU A 55 -14.22 -12.99 0.69
C LEU A 55 -14.79 -14.28 1.29
N ALA A 56 -16.02 -14.66 0.91
CA ALA A 56 -16.60 -15.90 1.37
C ALA A 56 -15.79 -17.14 0.94
N GLU A 57 -15.27 -17.16 -0.29
CA GLU A 57 -14.33 -18.19 -0.75
C GLU A 57 -13.05 -18.21 0.09
N ALA A 58 -12.45 -17.04 0.36
CA ALA A 58 -11.25 -16.94 1.17
C ALA A 58 -11.45 -17.48 2.60
N GLN A 59 -12.62 -17.23 3.19
CA GLN A 59 -12.97 -17.76 4.51
C GLN A 59 -13.13 -19.29 4.48
N GLN A 60 -13.77 -19.85 3.46
CA GLN A 60 -13.91 -21.30 3.31
C GLN A 60 -12.56 -22.01 3.13
N LEU A 61 -11.62 -21.36 2.45
CA LEU A 61 -10.25 -21.87 2.24
C LEU A 61 -9.32 -21.65 3.43
N GLY A 62 -9.77 -20.92 4.46
CA GLY A 62 -8.98 -20.59 5.64
C GLY A 62 -7.93 -19.50 5.42
N TYR A 63 -8.02 -18.71 4.35
CA TYR A 63 -7.18 -17.55 4.09
C TYR A 63 -7.68 -16.30 4.81
N ALA A 64 -8.98 -16.23 5.13
CA ALA A 64 -9.58 -15.18 5.94
C ALA A 64 -10.27 -15.78 7.15
N GLU A 65 -10.17 -15.13 8.30
CA GLU A 65 -10.89 -15.49 9.51
C GLU A 65 -12.37 -15.09 9.44
N ALA A 66 -13.18 -15.55 10.41
CA ALA A 66 -14.60 -15.20 10.50
C ALA A 66 -14.80 -13.67 10.63
N ASP A 67 -13.94 -13.00 11.38
CA ASP A 67 -13.83 -11.54 11.38
C ASP A 67 -12.59 -11.12 10.58
N PRO A 68 -12.74 -10.73 9.30
CA PRO A 68 -11.63 -10.38 8.44
C PRO A 68 -11.20 -8.91 8.55
N THR A 69 -11.75 -8.16 9.50
CA THR A 69 -11.60 -6.69 9.61
C THR A 69 -10.12 -6.26 9.62
N ALA A 70 -9.28 -6.95 10.39
CA ALA A 70 -7.86 -6.62 10.47
C ALA A 70 -7.16 -6.70 9.10
N ASP A 71 -7.56 -7.66 8.26
CA ASP A 71 -7.01 -7.83 6.91
C ASP A 71 -7.63 -6.83 5.93
N VAL A 72 -8.97 -6.92 5.74
CA VAL A 72 -9.64 -6.23 4.63
C VAL A 72 -9.73 -4.72 4.81
N ASP A 73 -9.65 -4.22 6.05
CA ASP A 73 -9.58 -2.78 6.33
C ASP A 73 -8.13 -2.27 6.39
N GLY A 74 -7.13 -3.15 6.14
CA GLY A 74 -5.72 -2.78 5.99
C GLY A 74 -4.97 -2.61 7.31
N LEU A 75 -5.57 -2.95 8.45
CA LEU A 75 -5.00 -2.70 9.77
C LEU A 75 -3.74 -3.52 10.02
N ASP A 76 -3.72 -4.80 9.63
CA ASP A 76 -2.55 -5.67 9.69
C ASP A 76 -1.39 -5.12 8.84
N ALA A 77 -1.69 -4.65 7.63
CA ALA A 77 -0.70 -4.02 6.77
C ALA A 77 -0.16 -2.70 7.36
N ALA A 78 -1.02 -1.93 8.06
CA ALA A 78 -0.60 -0.70 8.74
C ALA A 78 0.32 -0.98 9.94
N ASP A 79 0.06 -2.01 10.74
CA ASP A 79 0.95 -2.44 11.81
C ASP A 79 2.33 -2.85 11.25
N LYS A 80 2.33 -3.64 10.19
CA LYS A 80 3.56 -4.14 9.57
C LYS A 80 4.40 -3.03 8.94
N ILE A 81 3.77 -2.07 8.23
CA ILE A 81 4.54 -0.96 7.64
C ILE A 81 5.08 -0.01 8.71
N ALA A 82 4.40 0.16 9.85
CA ALA A 82 4.91 0.93 10.97
C ALA A 82 6.20 0.30 11.55
N ILE A 83 6.25 -1.04 11.63
CA ILE A 83 7.46 -1.77 12.04
C ILE A 83 8.58 -1.54 11.03
N LEU A 84 8.32 -1.77 9.73
CA LEU A 84 9.33 -1.61 8.68
C LEU A 84 9.83 -0.17 8.58
N ALA A 85 8.94 0.80 8.69
CA ALA A 85 9.30 2.22 8.68
C ALA A 85 10.17 2.58 9.89
N SER A 86 9.83 2.10 11.09
CA SER A 86 10.65 2.34 12.28
C SER A 86 12.08 1.80 12.11
N LEU A 87 12.21 0.64 11.49
CA LEU A 87 13.52 0.01 11.25
C LEU A 87 14.30 0.67 10.12
N GLY A 88 13.63 0.98 9.01
CA GLY A 88 14.28 1.52 7.82
C GLY A 88 14.65 2.99 7.92
N PHE A 89 13.88 3.78 8.67
CA PHE A 89 14.10 5.22 8.80
C PHE A 89 14.66 5.65 10.17
N GLY A 90 14.88 4.70 11.08
CA GLY A 90 15.64 4.92 12.32
C GLY A 90 14.92 5.68 13.44
N GLY A 91 13.63 5.95 13.31
CA GLY A 91 12.80 6.58 14.33
C GLY A 91 11.60 5.71 14.74
N ARG A 92 10.85 6.12 15.75
CA ARG A 92 9.60 5.44 16.16
C ARG A 92 8.45 5.89 15.28
N VAL A 93 7.68 4.94 14.80
CA VAL A 93 6.41 5.16 14.10
C VAL A 93 5.32 4.47 14.91
N LYS A 94 4.22 5.18 15.16
CA LYS A 94 3.03 4.60 15.78
C LYS A 94 2.08 4.12 14.69
N ARG A 95 1.31 3.09 15.00
CA ARG A 95 0.28 2.57 14.10
C ARG A 95 -0.74 3.65 13.73
N GLU A 96 -1.11 4.52 14.68
CA GLU A 96 -2.07 5.61 14.49
C GLU A 96 -1.58 6.69 13.52
N ASP A 97 -0.26 6.75 13.28
CA ASP A 97 0.35 7.67 12.32
C ASP A 97 0.22 7.18 10.86
N VAL A 98 -0.19 5.93 10.66
CA VAL A 98 -0.36 5.33 9.32
C VAL A 98 -1.79 5.60 8.83
N TYR A 99 -1.93 6.37 7.77
CA TYR A 99 -3.20 6.51 7.06
C TYR A 99 -3.63 5.17 6.48
N CYS A 100 -4.89 4.77 6.67
CA CYS A 100 -5.33 3.42 6.31
C CYS A 100 -6.70 3.42 5.63
N GLU A 101 -6.75 2.85 4.44
CA GLU A 101 -7.97 2.50 3.70
C GLU A 101 -7.92 1.02 3.31
N GLY A 102 -9.03 0.30 3.53
CA GLY A 102 -9.17 -1.11 3.16
C GLY A 102 -9.65 -1.32 1.73
N ILE A 103 -9.89 -2.60 1.39
CA ILE A 103 -10.29 -3.02 0.04
C ILE A 103 -11.81 -3.21 -0.13
N ARG A 104 -12.63 -2.97 0.89
CA ARG A 104 -14.08 -3.24 0.84
C ARG A 104 -14.82 -2.48 -0.25
N GLN A 105 -14.30 -1.30 -0.64
CA GLN A 105 -14.90 -0.43 -1.65
C GLN A 105 -14.43 -0.71 -3.08
N VAL A 106 -13.45 -1.61 -3.25
CA VAL A 106 -12.96 -2.00 -4.57
C VAL A 106 -14.01 -2.85 -5.27
N SER A 107 -14.52 -2.40 -6.40
CA SER A 107 -15.52 -3.11 -7.18
C SER A 107 -14.92 -3.87 -8.38
N ALA A 108 -15.66 -4.84 -8.91
CA ALA A 108 -15.28 -5.53 -10.15
C ALA A 108 -15.17 -4.57 -11.35
N ALA A 109 -15.99 -3.50 -11.38
CA ALA A 109 -15.89 -2.45 -12.39
C ALA A 109 -14.55 -1.72 -12.32
N ASP A 110 -14.08 -1.35 -11.10
CA ASP A 110 -12.79 -0.67 -10.93
C ASP A 110 -11.63 -1.55 -11.38
N ILE A 111 -11.68 -2.86 -11.12
CA ILE A 111 -10.68 -3.82 -11.59
C ILE A 111 -10.66 -3.89 -13.12
N THR A 112 -11.84 -3.97 -13.74
CA THR A 112 -11.96 -4.02 -15.21
C THR A 112 -11.39 -2.74 -15.84
N TYR A 113 -11.70 -1.58 -15.29
CA TYR A 113 -11.23 -0.30 -15.81
C TYR A 113 -9.74 -0.09 -15.56
N ALA A 114 -9.24 -0.51 -14.38
CA ALA A 114 -7.80 -0.51 -14.11
C ALA A 114 -7.06 -1.36 -15.15
N ASP A 115 -7.57 -2.56 -15.46
CA ASP A 115 -6.96 -3.46 -16.45
C ASP A 115 -6.91 -2.84 -17.85
N GLN A 116 -7.98 -2.17 -18.29
CA GLN A 116 -8.05 -1.47 -19.57
C GLN A 116 -7.09 -0.27 -19.65
N LEU A 117 -6.83 0.37 -18.50
CA LEU A 117 -5.90 1.49 -18.40
C LEU A 117 -4.44 1.04 -18.19
N GLY A 118 -4.15 -0.26 -18.17
CA GLY A 118 -2.79 -0.80 -18.01
C GLY A 118 -2.35 -0.95 -16.57
N PHE A 119 -3.29 -0.99 -15.61
CA PHE A 119 -3.00 -1.15 -14.18
C PHE A 119 -3.56 -2.45 -13.62
N VAL A 120 -3.08 -2.82 -12.44
CA VAL A 120 -3.70 -3.79 -11.53
C VAL A 120 -3.95 -3.12 -10.19
N ILE A 121 -4.97 -3.57 -9.45
CA ILE A 121 -5.24 -3.05 -8.11
C ILE A 121 -4.55 -3.94 -7.07
N LYS A 122 -3.74 -3.33 -6.19
CA LYS A 122 -3.09 -3.98 -5.04
C LYS A 122 -3.34 -3.18 -3.77
N LEU A 123 -3.45 -3.84 -2.62
CA LEU A 123 -3.34 -3.14 -1.34
C LEU A 123 -1.86 -2.90 -1.06
N LEU A 124 -1.42 -1.67 -1.14
CA LEU A 124 -0.04 -1.30 -0.86
C LEU A 124 0.11 -0.65 0.51
N ALA A 125 1.11 -1.10 1.25
CA ALA A 125 1.62 -0.45 2.44
C ALA A 125 2.87 0.33 2.04
N ILE A 126 2.89 1.64 2.26
CA ILE A 126 3.89 2.57 1.75
C ILE A 126 4.47 3.38 2.90
N ALA A 127 5.79 3.36 3.01
CA ALA A 127 6.56 4.28 3.84
C ALA A 127 7.60 4.97 2.94
N GLN A 128 7.52 6.29 2.82
CA GLN A 128 8.35 7.07 1.90
C GLN A 128 8.89 8.32 2.58
N ASP A 129 10.19 8.59 2.42
CA ASP A 129 10.80 9.85 2.86
C ASP A 129 10.47 10.95 1.85
N SER A 130 9.70 11.94 2.29
CA SER A 130 9.35 13.15 1.51
C SER A 130 10.11 14.38 2.00
N GLY A 131 11.02 14.21 2.96
CA GLY A 131 11.80 15.30 3.54
C GLY A 131 12.98 15.74 2.67
N SER A 132 13.69 16.72 3.19
CA SER A 132 14.97 17.14 2.63
C SER A 132 16.13 16.29 3.17
N GLU A 133 17.34 16.49 2.66
CA GLU A 133 18.53 15.80 3.18
C GLU A 133 18.78 16.07 4.67
N THR A 134 18.31 17.20 5.18
CA THR A 134 18.53 17.66 6.55
C THR A 134 17.32 17.46 7.47
N ALA A 135 16.13 17.18 6.93
CA ALA A 135 14.89 17.04 7.70
C ALA A 135 14.01 15.95 7.11
N GLN A 136 14.11 14.75 7.67
CA GLN A 136 13.31 13.60 7.27
C GLN A 136 11.84 13.82 7.64
N LYS A 137 10.94 13.57 6.68
CA LYS A 137 9.48 13.51 6.89
C LYS A 137 8.93 12.29 6.18
N LEU A 138 8.17 11.47 6.88
CA LEU A 138 7.64 10.24 6.34
C LEU A 138 6.18 10.40 5.90
N GLN A 139 5.88 9.88 4.75
CA GLN A 139 4.53 9.55 4.31
C GLN A 139 4.26 8.09 4.64
N LEU A 140 3.24 7.82 5.44
CA LEU A 140 2.88 6.49 5.88
C LEU A 140 1.42 6.22 5.52
N ARG A 141 1.19 5.26 4.63
CA ARG A 141 -0.15 4.98 4.13
C ARG A 141 -0.34 3.53 3.71
N VAL A 142 -1.55 3.03 3.91
CA VAL A 142 -2.03 1.75 3.40
C VAL A 142 -3.33 2.01 2.66
N HIS A 143 -3.40 1.63 1.41
CA HIS A 143 -4.61 1.81 0.61
C HIS A 143 -4.60 0.96 -0.65
N PRO A 144 -5.77 0.66 -1.25
CA PRO A 144 -5.85 0.13 -2.60
C PRO A 144 -5.19 1.11 -3.57
N THR A 145 -4.37 0.57 -4.46
CA THR A 145 -3.54 1.37 -5.38
C THR A 145 -3.57 0.76 -6.77
N LEU A 146 -3.72 1.60 -7.79
CA LEU A 146 -3.48 1.23 -9.16
C LEU A 146 -1.96 1.14 -9.40
N VAL A 147 -1.49 -0.07 -9.70
CA VAL A 147 -0.08 -0.37 -9.93
C VAL A 147 0.11 -0.63 -11.42
N PRO A 148 1.00 0.10 -12.13
CA PRO A 148 1.30 -0.17 -13.53
C PRO A 148 1.67 -1.63 -13.76
N LYS A 149 1.20 -2.26 -14.84
CA LYS A 149 1.46 -3.70 -15.12
C LYS A 149 2.94 -4.02 -15.26
N GLU A 150 3.76 -3.04 -15.63
CA GLU A 150 5.22 -3.17 -15.75
C GLU A 150 5.94 -3.12 -14.39
N HIS A 151 5.28 -2.63 -13.35
CA HIS A 151 5.88 -2.50 -12.02
C HIS A 151 6.10 -3.88 -11.38
N PRO A 152 7.24 -4.13 -10.71
CA PRO A 152 7.54 -5.45 -10.11
C PRO A 152 6.44 -5.97 -9.18
N LEU A 153 5.80 -5.11 -8.40
CA LEU A 153 4.72 -5.48 -7.48
C LEU A 153 3.41 -5.90 -8.17
N ALA A 154 3.21 -5.54 -9.44
CA ALA A 154 1.99 -5.89 -10.18
C ALA A 154 1.81 -7.41 -10.31
N ASN A 155 2.92 -8.15 -10.43
CA ASN A 155 2.93 -9.59 -10.65
C ASN A 155 2.90 -10.43 -9.37
N ILE A 156 2.80 -9.82 -8.20
CA ILE A 156 2.68 -10.52 -6.93
C ILE A 156 1.23 -10.94 -6.72
N ASN A 157 0.91 -12.20 -6.93
CA ASN A 157 -0.46 -12.72 -6.95
C ASN A 157 -0.70 -13.77 -5.84
N GLY A 158 -1.98 -14.10 -5.62
CA GLY A 158 -2.40 -15.09 -4.62
C GLY A 158 -2.07 -14.64 -3.21
N VAL A 159 -1.63 -15.58 -2.39
CA VAL A 159 -1.30 -15.34 -0.97
C VAL A 159 0.13 -14.83 -0.74
N TYR A 160 0.89 -14.60 -1.81
CA TYR A 160 2.26 -14.17 -1.71
C TYR A 160 2.38 -12.71 -1.29
N ASN A 161 3.47 -12.43 -0.57
CA ASN A 161 3.86 -11.10 -0.14
C ASN A 161 5.15 -10.66 -0.85
N ALA A 162 5.34 -9.35 -0.94
CA ALA A 162 6.59 -8.75 -1.40
C ALA A 162 6.83 -7.42 -0.71
N VAL A 163 8.09 -7.10 -0.48
CA VAL A 163 8.55 -5.79 0.02
C VAL A 163 9.62 -5.27 -0.94
N LEU A 164 9.33 -4.15 -1.57
CA LEU A 164 10.25 -3.39 -2.41
C LEU A 164 10.88 -2.30 -1.54
N VAL A 165 12.20 -2.29 -1.48
CA VAL A 165 12.99 -1.29 -0.75
C VAL A 165 13.81 -0.50 -1.75
N GLU A 166 13.74 0.82 -1.66
CA GLU A 166 14.54 1.72 -2.45
C GLU A 166 15.47 2.56 -1.57
N GLY A 167 16.69 2.76 -2.02
CA GLY A 167 17.68 3.52 -1.27
C GLY A 167 18.85 4.00 -2.14
N ASN A 168 19.60 4.95 -1.63
CA ASN A 168 20.77 5.49 -2.28
C ASN A 168 22.05 5.02 -1.55
N PRO A 169 23.05 4.44 -2.25
CA PRO A 169 23.17 4.23 -3.71
C PRO A 169 22.62 2.89 -4.23
N LEU A 170 21.93 2.11 -3.40
CA LEU A 170 21.47 0.74 -3.71
C LEU A 170 20.57 0.66 -4.96
N GLY A 171 19.72 1.66 -5.22
CA GLY A 171 18.60 1.53 -6.13
C GLY A 171 17.46 0.72 -5.50
N GLN A 172 16.82 -0.16 -6.28
CA GLN A 172 15.69 -0.98 -5.85
C GLN A 172 16.08 -2.42 -5.59
N VAL A 173 15.61 -2.98 -4.47
CA VAL A 173 15.64 -4.42 -4.18
C VAL A 173 14.26 -4.88 -3.73
N MET A 174 13.86 -6.07 -4.16
CA MET A 174 12.60 -6.67 -3.80
C MET A 174 12.81 -8.00 -3.07
N PHE A 175 12.12 -8.17 -1.95
CA PHE A 175 12.03 -9.42 -1.20
C PHE A 175 10.64 -10.02 -1.45
N PHE A 176 10.58 -11.26 -1.86
CA PHE A 176 9.35 -11.95 -2.26
C PHE A 176 9.28 -13.35 -1.68
N GLY A 177 8.11 -13.76 -1.24
CA GLY A 177 7.89 -15.11 -0.74
C GLY A 177 6.55 -15.30 -0.03
N PRO A 178 6.38 -16.44 0.70
CA PRO A 178 5.19 -16.68 1.51
C PRO A 178 5.18 -15.77 2.74
N GLY A 179 4.15 -14.94 2.84
CA GLY A 179 3.99 -13.94 3.91
C GLY A 179 3.47 -14.51 5.22
N ALA A 180 2.92 -15.73 5.19
CA ALA A 180 2.33 -16.42 6.35
C ALA A 180 2.41 -17.94 6.16
N GLY A 181 2.00 -18.69 7.19
CA GLY A 181 1.95 -20.14 7.19
C GLY A 181 2.90 -20.78 8.21
N ALA A 182 2.55 -21.97 8.69
CA ALA A 182 3.30 -22.65 9.77
C ALA A 182 4.78 -22.86 9.41
N GLY A 183 5.08 -23.37 8.22
CA GLY A 183 6.47 -23.61 7.78
C GLY A 183 7.29 -22.34 7.62
N PRO A 184 6.83 -21.35 6.84
CA PRO A 184 7.53 -20.07 6.68
C PRO A 184 7.78 -19.34 8.00
N THR A 185 6.77 -19.24 8.85
CA THR A 185 6.88 -18.59 10.17
C THR A 185 7.84 -19.35 11.09
N ALA A 186 7.75 -20.67 11.15
CA ALA A 186 8.67 -21.50 11.92
C ALA A 186 10.13 -21.33 11.46
N SER A 187 10.37 -21.24 10.15
CA SER A 187 11.71 -20.99 9.61
C SER A 187 12.31 -19.68 10.13
N ALA A 188 11.54 -18.60 10.13
CA ALA A 188 11.98 -17.29 10.63
C ALA A 188 12.26 -17.34 12.16
N VAL A 189 11.34 -17.93 12.94
CA VAL A 189 11.50 -18.08 14.40
C VAL A 189 12.72 -18.93 14.75
N VAL A 190 12.90 -20.07 14.10
CA VAL A 190 14.06 -20.95 14.33
C VAL A 190 15.36 -20.25 13.94
N SER A 191 15.37 -19.51 12.85
CA SER A 191 16.53 -18.68 12.46
C SER A 191 16.89 -17.66 13.55
N ASP A 192 15.90 -16.99 14.13
CA ASP A 192 16.13 -16.06 15.25
C ASP A 192 16.69 -16.77 16.48
N ILE A 193 16.18 -17.95 16.84
CA ILE A 193 16.70 -18.77 17.94
C ILE A 193 18.17 -19.17 17.67
N MET A 194 18.48 -19.61 16.44
CA MET A 194 19.86 -19.97 16.08
C MET A 194 20.82 -18.79 16.21
N ASN A 195 20.39 -17.59 15.75
CA ASN A 195 21.19 -16.37 15.90
C ASN A 195 21.40 -16.00 17.37
N ILE A 196 20.39 -16.11 18.23
CA ILE A 196 20.50 -15.86 19.67
C ILE A 196 21.51 -16.85 20.30
N VAL A 197 21.42 -18.15 19.98
CA VAL A 197 22.31 -19.15 20.49
C VAL A 197 23.76 -18.88 20.04
N ALA A 198 23.98 -18.49 18.81
CA ALA A 198 25.31 -18.15 18.30
C ALA A 198 25.90 -16.94 19.06
N ILE A 199 25.10 -15.89 19.27
CA ILE A 199 25.51 -14.70 20.04
C ILE A 199 25.88 -15.10 21.47
N LEU A 200 25.04 -15.86 22.16
CA LEU A 200 25.30 -16.30 23.54
C LEU A 200 26.54 -17.16 23.68
N LYS A 201 26.87 -17.99 22.67
CA LYS A 201 28.09 -18.82 22.66
C LYS A 201 29.35 -18.01 22.33
N SER A 202 29.25 -16.99 21.48
CA SER A 202 30.43 -16.22 21.04
C SER A 202 30.78 -15.05 21.96
N SER A 203 29.81 -14.53 22.74
CA SER A 203 29.94 -13.28 23.49
C SER A 203 30.74 -13.35 24.80
N GLY A 204 31.28 -14.50 25.23
CA GLY A 204 32.06 -14.60 26.47
C GLY A 204 31.35 -13.97 27.68
N GLN A 205 32.08 -13.16 28.51
CA GLN A 205 31.49 -12.44 29.64
C GLN A 205 30.78 -11.12 29.25
N ASN A 206 30.97 -10.63 28.04
CA ASN A 206 30.28 -9.43 27.51
C ASN A 206 29.14 -9.83 26.58
N ASN A 207 27.96 -10.04 27.15
CA ASN A 207 26.70 -10.32 26.45
C ASN A 207 26.18 -9.08 25.67
N SER A 208 26.97 -8.45 24.83
CA SER A 208 26.46 -7.37 23.97
C SER A 208 25.94 -7.94 22.64
N LEU A 209 24.70 -7.64 22.29
CA LEU A 209 24.18 -7.84 20.95
C LEU A 209 25.06 -7.10 19.94
N ASP A 210 25.19 -7.67 18.75
CA ASP A 210 25.77 -6.96 17.60
C ASP A 210 25.12 -5.56 17.52
N PRO A 211 25.93 -4.49 17.55
CA PRO A 211 25.42 -3.11 17.48
C PRO A 211 24.47 -2.87 16.31
N LEU A 212 24.67 -3.55 15.17
CA LEU A 212 23.79 -3.44 14.00
C LEU A 212 22.42 -4.10 14.21
N LEU A 213 22.30 -5.05 15.15
CA LEU A 213 21.02 -5.66 15.53
C LEU A 213 20.31 -4.90 16.65
N SER A 214 20.99 -4.00 17.34
CA SER A 214 20.37 -3.16 18.37
C SER A 214 19.56 -2.04 17.72
N CYS A 215 18.42 -1.69 18.32
CA CYS A 215 17.62 -0.52 17.94
C CYS A 215 17.68 0.52 19.04
N VAL A 216 18.11 1.73 18.71
CA VAL A 216 18.10 2.87 19.64
C VAL A 216 17.20 3.94 19.05
N HIS A 217 15.92 3.63 18.89
CA HIS A 217 14.91 4.59 18.39
C HIS A 217 14.54 5.54 19.53
N GLN A 218 15.26 6.65 19.69
CA GLN A 218 15.08 7.61 20.78
C GLN A 218 14.03 8.68 20.46
N HIS A 219 13.71 8.91 19.19
CA HIS A 219 12.77 9.94 18.73
C HIS A 219 11.66 9.32 17.89
N PHE A 220 10.56 10.05 17.78
CA PHE A 220 9.50 9.74 16.82
C PHE A 220 9.78 10.37 15.47
N CYS A 221 9.44 9.67 14.39
CA CYS A 221 9.49 10.22 13.05
C CYS A 221 8.48 11.36 12.90
N GLN A 222 8.82 12.36 12.10
CA GLN A 222 7.84 13.36 11.66
C GLN A 222 7.03 12.80 10.51
N ILE A 223 5.70 12.86 10.65
CA ILE A 223 4.79 12.29 9.66
C ILE A 223 4.14 13.41 8.86
N THR A 224 4.12 13.25 7.55
CA THR A 224 3.40 14.14 6.64
C THR A 224 1.91 13.78 6.68
N PRO A 225 1.00 14.74 6.96
CA PRO A 225 -0.44 14.50 6.88
C PRO A 225 -0.85 14.04 5.48
N ILE A 226 -1.89 13.20 5.39
CA ILE A 226 -2.32 12.63 4.10
C ILE A 226 -2.71 13.71 3.09
N GLU A 227 -3.29 14.81 3.55
CA GLU A 227 -3.71 15.93 2.71
C GLU A 227 -2.53 16.63 2.00
N ALA A 228 -1.33 16.51 2.56
CA ALA A 228 -0.10 17.09 2.00
C ALA A 228 0.69 16.09 1.13
N VAL A 229 0.18 14.88 0.95
CA VAL A 229 0.81 13.87 0.08
C VAL A 229 0.57 14.24 -1.38
N ASP A 230 1.65 14.24 -2.17
CA ASP A 230 1.60 14.41 -3.62
C ASP A 230 1.57 13.03 -4.28
N THR A 231 0.50 12.75 -5.03
CA THR A 231 0.31 11.46 -5.72
C THR A 231 -0.65 11.62 -6.91
N ARG A 232 -0.80 10.58 -7.69
CA ARG A 232 -1.77 10.51 -8.79
C ARG A 232 -3.03 9.85 -8.28
N PHE A 233 -4.18 10.18 -8.88
CA PHE A 233 -5.49 9.64 -8.52
C PHE A 233 -6.23 9.09 -9.73
N TYR A 234 -6.97 8.03 -9.46
CA TYR A 234 -8.05 7.51 -10.26
C TYR A 234 -9.36 7.85 -9.56
N ALA A 235 -10.34 8.36 -10.30
CA ALA A 235 -11.70 8.55 -9.81
C ALA A 235 -12.70 8.10 -10.86
N ARG A 236 -13.74 7.38 -10.41
CA ARG A 236 -14.88 6.97 -11.25
C ARG A 236 -16.13 7.73 -10.84
N PHE A 237 -16.79 8.31 -11.83
CA PHE A 237 -17.98 9.12 -11.70
C PHE A 237 -19.15 8.44 -12.39
N LEU A 238 -20.31 8.44 -11.73
CA LEU A 238 -21.60 8.20 -12.37
C LEU A 238 -22.25 9.55 -12.63
N SER A 239 -22.62 9.81 -13.86
CA SER A 239 -23.16 11.08 -14.27
C SER A 239 -24.33 10.92 -15.23
N LYS A 240 -25.23 11.92 -15.27
CA LYS A 240 -26.21 12.03 -16.36
C LYS A 240 -25.46 12.21 -17.67
N ASP A 241 -25.88 11.53 -18.72
CA ASP A 241 -25.29 11.70 -20.06
C ASP A 241 -25.82 12.99 -20.71
N LEU A 242 -25.20 14.11 -20.36
CA LEU A 242 -25.57 15.44 -20.82
C LEU A 242 -24.36 16.13 -21.45
N PRO A 243 -24.61 16.94 -22.51
CA PRO A 243 -23.57 17.79 -23.08
C PRO A 243 -22.90 18.68 -22.02
N GLY A 244 -21.57 18.74 -22.04
CA GLY A 244 -20.79 19.63 -21.18
C GLY A 244 -20.34 19.02 -19.85
N VAL A 245 -20.77 17.82 -19.44
CA VAL A 245 -20.38 17.20 -18.17
C VAL A 245 -18.86 17.06 -18.03
N ILE A 246 -18.18 16.55 -19.05
CA ILE A 246 -16.71 16.46 -19.06
C ILE A 246 -16.06 17.85 -18.96
N GLY A 247 -16.66 18.85 -19.59
CA GLY A 247 -16.20 20.24 -19.49
C GLY A 247 -16.29 20.79 -18.06
N TYR A 248 -17.40 20.51 -17.37
CA TYR A 248 -17.56 20.89 -15.95
C TYR A 248 -16.54 20.18 -15.05
N LEU A 249 -16.37 18.87 -15.23
CA LEU A 249 -15.33 18.12 -14.50
C LEU A 249 -13.95 18.73 -14.72
N GLY A 250 -13.55 18.95 -15.98
CA GLY A 250 -12.26 19.53 -16.32
C GLY A 250 -12.06 20.93 -15.75
N THR A 251 -13.11 21.78 -15.79
CA THR A 251 -13.05 23.14 -15.23
C THR A 251 -12.89 23.10 -13.70
N THR A 252 -13.66 22.26 -13.00
CA THR A 252 -13.60 22.15 -11.56
C THR A 252 -12.25 21.62 -11.12
N PHE A 253 -11.73 20.55 -11.76
CA PHE A 253 -10.39 20.07 -11.49
C PHE A 253 -9.33 21.15 -11.72
N GLY A 254 -9.41 21.90 -12.83
CA GLY A 254 -8.50 23.00 -13.13
C GLY A 254 -8.51 24.12 -12.08
N ASN A 255 -9.69 24.50 -11.57
CA ASN A 255 -9.83 25.50 -10.51
C ASN A 255 -9.13 25.11 -9.21
N HIS A 256 -9.04 23.81 -8.93
CA HIS A 256 -8.32 23.25 -7.78
C HIS A 256 -6.89 22.83 -8.09
N HIS A 257 -6.30 23.28 -9.21
CA HIS A 257 -4.93 22.94 -9.63
C HIS A 257 -4.69 21.45 -9.86
N VAL A 258 -5.73 20.70 -10.22
CA VAL A 258 -5.64 19.28 -10.57
C VAL A 258 -5.51 19.16 -12.08
N SER A 259 -4.36 18.67 -12.54
CA SER A 259 -4.11 18.37 -13.95
C SER A 259 -4.55 16.94 -14.27
N LEU A 260 -5.29 16.77 -15.34
CA LEU A 260 -5.80 15.47 -15.78
C LEU A 260 -4.87 14.85 -16.80
N GLU A 261 -4.51 13.57 -16.58
CA GLU A 261 -3.75 12.76 -17.53
C GLU A 261 -4.67 12.12 -18.55
N SER A 262 -5.80 11.57 -18.07
CA SER A 262 -6.81 10.99 -18.94
C SER A 262 -8.22 11.19 -18.40
N VAL A 263 -9.17 11.31 -19.33
CA VAL A 263 -10.62 11.33 -19.07
C VAL A 263 -11.26 10.42 -20.11
N VAL A 264 -11.93 9.37 -19.66
CA VAL A 264 -12.55 8.39 -20.54
C VAL A 264 -13.98 8.10 -20.09
N GLN A 265 -14.94 8.27 -20.99
CA GLN A 265 -16.26 7.70 -20.80
C GLN A 265 -16.24 6.26 -21.27
N ILE A 266 -16.36 5.32 -20.33
CA ILE A 266 -16.11 3.89 -20.58
C ILE A 266 -17.40 3.16 -20.93
N GLY A 267 -18.51 3.51 -20.31
CA GLY A 267 -19.77 2.81 -20.49
C GLY A 267 -20.95 3.48 -19.79
N PHE A 268 -21.93 2.67 -19.46
CA PHE A 268 -23.12 3.08 -18.77
C PHE A 268 -23.46 2.09 -17.66
N GLN A 269 -23.90 2.61 -16.52
CA GLN A 269 -24.53 1.85 -15.45
C GLN A 269 -26.01 2.26 -15.40
N GLY A 270 -26.90 1.45 -15.99
CA GLY A 270 -28.29 1.83 -16.22
C GLY A 270 -28.36 3.03 -17.19
N GLU A 271 -28.94 4.14 -16.73
CA GLU A 271 -29.06 5.39 -17.51
C GLU A 271 -27.91 6.39 -17.26
N LEU A 272 -26.99 6.05 -16.35
CA LEU A 272 -25.87 6.92 -15.97
C LEU A 272 -24.61 6.57 -16.79
N ALA A 273 -23.96 7.58 -17.33
CA ALA A 273 -22.68 7.46 -17.98
C ALA A 273 -21.58 7.25 -16.93
N GLU A 274 -20.68 6.32 -17.19
CA GLU A 274 -19.48 6.10 -16.37
C GLU A 274 -18.29 6.85 -16.95
N ILE A 275 -17.76 7.80 -16.17
CA ILE A 275 -16.60 8.59 -16.55
C ILE A 275 -15.47 8.24 -15.57
N VAL A 276 -14.32 7.86 -16.12
CA VAL A 276 -13.09 7.62 -15.38
C VAL A 276 -12.10 8.73 -15.66
N VAL A 277 -11.49 9.23 -14.59
CA VAL A 277 -10.45 10.24 -14.63
C VAL A 277 -9.19 9.69 -13.98
N VAL A 278 -8.04 9.89 -14.61
CA VAL A 278 -6.71 9.71 -14.02
C VAL A 278 -6.01 11.07 -14.01
N THR A 279 -5.42 11.44 -12.87
CA THR A 279 -4.73 12.73 -12.73
C THR A 279 -3.22 12.57 -12.91
N HIS A 280 -2.53 13.67 -13.24
CA HIS A 280 -1.12 13.80 -12.94
C HIS A 280 -0.89 13.93 -11.44
N HIS A 281 0.36 14.02 -11.01
CA HIS A 281 0.73 14.26 -9.61
C HIS A 281 0.05 15.53 -9.09
N VAL A 282 -0.57 15.42 -7.94
CA VAL A 282 -1.29 16.51 -7.26
C VAL A 282 -1.34 16.27 -5.76
N CYS A 283 -1.31 17.35 -4.99
CA CYS A 283 -1.54 17.31 -3.55
C CYS A 283 -2.94 16.75 -3.24
N GLU A 284 -3.03 15.75 -2.36
CA GLU A 284 -4.30 15.08 -2.02
C GLU A 284 -5.37 16.08 -1.53
N GLY A 285 -4.98 17.11 -0.78
CA GLY A 285 -5.90 18.15 -0.32
C GLY A 285 -6.59 18.89 -1.47
N ASN A 286 -5.86 19.23 -2.54
CA ASN A 286 -6.41 19.88 -3.72
C ASN A 286 -7.37 18.95 -4.48
N PHE A 287 -6.98 17.69 -4.63
CA PHE A 287 -7.83 16.69 -5.26
C PHE A 287 -9.15 16.47 -4.50
N ARG A 288 -9.09 16.36 -3.16
CA ARG A 288 -10.29 16.21 -2.32
C ARG A 288 -11.18 17.42 -2.39
N ALA A 289 -10.63 18.65 -2.37
CA ALA A 289 -11.40 19.87 -2.53
C ALA A 289 -12.13 19.93 -3.89
N ALA A 290 -11.48 19.48 -4.97
CA ALA A 290 -12.12 19.35 -6.27
C ALA A 290 -13.28 18.35 -6.25
N LEU A 291 -13.11 17.20 -5.61
CA LEU A 291 -14.19 16.19 -5.50
C LEU A 291 -15.37 16.70 -4.67
N ASP A 292 -15.13 17.48 -3.64
CA ASP A 292 -16.21 18.05 -2.82
C ASP A 292 -17.04 19.05 -3.61
N GLU A 293 -16.44 19.83 -4.50
CA GLU A 293 -17.17 20.70 -5.43
C GLU A 293 -17.91 19.87 -6.49
N ILE A 294 -17.26 18.85 -7.07
CA ILE A 294 -17.84 17.98 -8.09
C ILE A 294 -19.09 17.25 -7.59
N ARG A 295 -19.10 16.79 -6.34
CA ARG A 295 -20.28 16.13 -5.72
C ARG A 295 -21.53 17.01 -5.72
N ASN A 296 -21.38 18.33 -5.75
CA ASN A 296 -22.49 19.28 -5.78
C ASN A 296 -22.98 19.63 -7.19
N LEU A 297 -22.34 19.11 -8.23
CA LEU A 297 -22.78 19.33 -9.62
C LEU A 297 -24.05 18.53 -9.91
N ALA A 298 -25.09 19.17 -10.42
CA ALA A 298 -26.39 18.55 -10.69
C ALA A 298 -26.35 17.38 -11.72
N ALA A 299 -25.30 17.33 -12.51
CA ALA A 299 -25.08 16.27 -13.49
C ALA A 299 -24.39 15.04 -12.89
N ILE A 300 -23.73 15.14 -11.74
CA ILE A 300 -23.05 14.05 -11.08
C ILE A 300 -24.02 13.37 -10.12
N ASP A 301 -24.18 12.06 -10.28
CA ASP A 301 -24.97 11.22 -9.38
C ASP A 301 -24.17 10.78 -8.18
N SER A 302 -23.00 10.20 -8.45
CA SER A 302 -22.12 9.70 -7.39
C SER A 302 -20.66 9.55 -7.85
N ILE A 303 -19.76 9.37 -6.88
CA ILE A 303 -18.34 9.06 -7.07
C ILE A 303 -18.08 7.72 -6.37
N PRO A 304 -18.35 6.58 -7.06
CA PRO A 304 -18.31 5.26 -6.43
C PRO A 304 -16.89 4.80 -6.08
N SER A 305 -15.86 5.34 -6.71
CA SER A 305 -14.48 4.89 -6.46
C SER A 305 -13.49 6.02 -6.60
N ILE A 306 -12.55 6.05 -5.65
CA ILE A 306 -11.39 6.92 -5.63
C ILE A 306 -10.21 6.06 -5.20
N LEU A 307 -9.20 5.94 -6.06
CA LEU A 307 -7.99 5.16 -5.78
C LEU A 307 -6.75 6.00 -6.08
N ARG A 308 -5.66 5.70 -5.40
CA ARG A 308 -4.36 6.32 -5.71
C ARG A 308 -3.65 5.49 -6.77
N VAL A 309 -2.77 6.15 -7.54
CA VAL A 309 -1.97 5.53 -8.59
C VAL A 309 -0.50 5.60 -8.19
N LEU A 310 0.24 4.49 -8.33
CA LEU A 310 1.67 4.40 -8.02
C LEU A 310 2.53 5.01 -9.13
#